data_4c57de7752785448a489170de262bfa4
#
_entry.id   4c57de7752785448a489170de262bfa4
#
_cell.length_a   1.000
_cell.length_b   1.000
_cell.length_c   1.000
_cell.angle_alpha   90.00
_cell.angle_beta   90.00
_cell.angle_gamma   90.00
#
_symmetry.space_group_name_H-M   'P 1'
#
loop_
_entity.id
_entity.type
_entity.pdbx_description
1 polymer ?
#
loop_
_entity_poly.entity_id
_entity_poly.type
_entity_poly.pdbx_seq_one_letter_code
_entity_poly.pdbx_strand_id
1 'polypeptide(L)'
;MIKVGDLLKVVKGNRFVGDVVEVIRVDAENGIFIVLDKEERRKLAFQLEEADNFIKFYNIKEVMEKEDDGSIFIDERGNEFIKNGGELVLNKDYSLISDIYTLADILNLLFVKKVM
;
A
#
# COMPACT_ATOMS: atom_id res chain seq x y z
N MET A 1 1.97 -6.43 -8.87
CA MET A 1 1.09 -7.61 -9.01
C MET A 1 0.26 -7.78 -7.74
N ILE A 2 -1.04 -7.98 -7.91
CA ILE A 2 -1.96 -8.16 -6.77
C ILE A 2 -1.76 -9.51 -6.13
N LYS A 3 -1.69 -9.56 -4.80
CA LYS A 3 -1.52 -10.79 -4.00
C LYS A 3 -2.50 -10.83 -2.85
N VAL A 4 -2.82 -12.03 -2.39
CA VAL A 4 -3.61 -12.23 -1.17
C VAL A 4 -2.91 -11.53 0.01
N GLY A 5 -3.70 -10.80 0.77
CA GLY A 5 -3.21 -10.00 1.91
C GLY A 5 -2.90 -8.54 1.57
N ASP A 6 -2.84 -8.19 0.29
CA ASP A 6 -2.60 -6.79 -0.10
C ASP A 6 -3.76 -5.90 0.36
N LEU A 7 -3.42 -4.72 0.91
CA LEU A 7 -4.37 -3.65 1.17
C LEU A 7 -4.38 -2.70 -0.01
N LEU A 8 -5.55 -2.44 -0.55
CA LEU A 8 -5.74 -1.61 -1.74
C LEU A 8 -6.74 -0.51 -1.45
N LYS A 9 -6.53 0.65 -2.07
CA LYS A 9 -7.54 1.72 -2.09
C LYS A 9 -8.09 1.83 -3.49
N VAL A 10 -9.42 1.84 -3.62
CA VAL A 10 -10.10 2.07 -4.89
C VAL A 10 -9.98 3.55 -5.25
N VAL A 11 -9.39 3.87 -6.39
CA VAL A 11 -9.13 5.26 -6.78
C VAL A 11 -9.91 5.72 -7.99
N LYS A 12 -10.40 4.80 -8.81
CA LYS A 12 -11.22 5.13 -9.99
C LYS A 12 -11.99 3.91 -10.50
N GLY A 13 -12.87 4.12 -11.44
CA GLY A 13 -13.47 3.07 -12.28
C GLY A 13 -14.74 2.43 -11.76
N ASN A 14 -15.16 2.72 -10.53
CA ASN A 14 -16.39 2.16 -9.98
C ASN A 14 -16.93 2.98 -8.81
N ARG A 15 -18.09 2.56 -8.28
CA ARG A 15 -18.80 3.27 -7.20
C ARG A 15 -18.12 3.13 -5.82
N PHE A 16 -17.11 2.30 -5.71
CA PHE A 16 -16.40 2.05 -4.44
C PHE A 16 -15.19 2.95 -4.24
N VAL A 17 -15.02 3.97 -5.08
CA VAL A 17 -13.89 4.91 -4.98
C VAL A 17 -13.79 5.48 -3.56
N GLY A 18 -12.59 5.39 -2.98
CA GLY A 18 -12.31 5.79 -1.60
C GLY A 18 -12.26 4.65 -0.60
N ASP A 19 -12.87 3.50 -0.93
CA ASP A 19 -12.87 2.35 -0.02
C ASP A 19 -11.49 1.68 0.04
N VAL A 20 -11.13 1.22 1.23
CA VAL A 20 -9.93 0.41 1.46
C VAL A 20 -10.36 -1.04 1.60
N VAL A 21 -9.74 -1.91 0.84
CA VAL A 21 -10.12 -3.32 0.76
C VAL A 21 -8.89 -4.21 0.91
N GLU A 22 -9.11 -5.44 1.38
CA GLU A 22 -8.06 -6.44 1.50
C GLU A 22 -8.28 -7.54 0.45
N VAL A 23 -7.24 -7.89 -0.29
CA VAL A 23 -7.29 -9.00 -1.24
C VAL A 23 -7.34 -10.31 -0.47
N ILE A 24 -8.41 -11.09 -0.63
CA ILE A 24 -8.59 -12.36 0.06
C ILE A 24 -8.43 -13.56 -0.87
N ARG A 25 -8.50 -13.37 -2.18
CA ARG A 25 -8.31 -14.43 -3.16
C ARG A 25 -7.86 -13.84 -4.50
N VAL A 26 -6.94 -14.52 -5.16
CA VAL A 26 -6.56 -14.23 -6.55
C VAL A 26 -6.77 -15.51 -7.36
N ASP A 27 -7.58 -15.41 -8.40
CA ASP A 27 -7.85 -16.50 -9.34
C ASP A 27 -7.30 -16.10 -10.71
N ALA A 28 -6.01 -16.36 -10.91
CA ALA A 28 -5.33 -15.99 -12.14
C ALA A 28 -5.89 -16.73 -13.37
N GLU A 29 -6.37 -17.94 -13.18
CA GLU A 29 -6.92 -18.74 -14.26
C GLU A 29 -8.18 -18.10 -14.86
N ASN A 30 -9.05 -17.56 -14.01
CA ASN A 30 -10.27 -16.89 -14.44
C ASN A 30 -10.10 -15.38 -14.57
N GLY A 31 -8.91 -14.84 -14.29
CA GLY A 31 -8.61 -13.41 -14.44
C GLY A 31 -9.34 -12.52 -13.45
N ILE A 32 -9.62 -12.99 -12.23
CA ILE A 32 -10.31 -12.24 -11.20
C ILE A 32 -9.55 -12.22 -9.88
N PHE A 33 -9.85 -11.22 -9.06
CA PHE A 33 -9.46 -11.20 -7.66
C PHE A 33 -10.65 -10.79 -6.80
N ILE A 34 -10.67 -11.30 -5.57
CA ILE A 34 -11.74 -11.04 -4.61
C ILE A 34 -11.16 -10.26 -3.44
N VAL A 35 -11.87 -9.21 -3.06
CA VAL A 35 -11.48 -8.35 -1.96
C VAL A 35 -12.56 -8.33 -0.88
N LEU A 36 -12.15 -8.05 0.34
CA LEU A 36 -13.05 -7.82 1.48
C LEU A 36 -13.04 -6.34 1.82
N ASP A 37 -14.21 -5.71 1.71
CA ASP A 37 -14.44 -4.37 2.24
C ASP A 37 -14.84 -4.53 3.70
N LYS A 38 -13.90 -4.21 4.60
CA LYS A 38 -14.10 -4.44 6.04
C LYS A 38 -15.13 -3.52 6.66
N GLU A 39 -15.27 -2.30 6.15
CA GLU A 39 -16.28 -1.35 6.66
C GLU A 39 -17.69 -1.83 6.35
N GLU A 40 -17.92 -2.22 5.12
CA GLU A 40 -19.23 -2.70 4.64
C GLU A 40 -19.43 -4.20 4.90
N ARG A 41 -18.38 -4.90 5.33
CA ARG A 41 -18.39 -6.35 5.58
C ARG A 41 -18.89 -7.15 4.38
N ARG A 42 -18.45 -6.79 3.19
CA ARG A 42 -18.85 -7.47 1.96
C ARG A 42 -17.64 -7.86 1.13
N LYS A 43 -17.84 -8.89 0.32
CA LYS A 43 -16.86 -9.35 -0.64
C LYS A 43 -17.22 -8.80 -2.01
N LEU A 44 -16.20 -8.34 -2.74
CA LEU A 44 -16.35 -7.81 -4.09
C LEU A 44 -15.38 -8.55 -5.01
N ALA A 45 -15.81 -8.82 -6.23
CA ALA A 45 -14.98 -9.44 -7.25
C ALA A 45 -14.66 -8.42 -8.35
N PHE A 46 -13.40 -8.39 -8.75
CA PHE A 46 -12.91 -7.52 -9.83
C PHE A 46 -12.10 -8.32 -10.80
N GLN A 47 -12.05 -7.87 -12.05
CA GLN A 47 -11.17 -8.46 -13.05
C GLN A 47 -9.74 -8.00 -12.82
N LEU A 48 -8.76 -8.87 -13.07
CA LEU A 48 -7.34 -8.52 -12.91
C LEU A 48 -6.93 -7.32 -13.78
N GLU A 49 -7.58 -7.14 -14.93
CA GLU A 49 -7.35 -5.98 -15.78
C GLU A 49 -7.78 -4.66 -15.16
N GLU A 50 -8.60 -4.70 -14.11
CA GLU A 50 -9.02 -3.50 -13.34
C GLU A 50 -8.01 -3.11 -12.26
N ALA A 51 -6.87 -3.78 -12.16
CA ALA A 51 -5.86 -3.53 -11.13
C ALA A 51 -5.39 -2.06 -11.09
N ASP A 52 -5.38 -1.38 -12.24
CA ASP A 52 -4.99 0.03 -12.32
C ASP A 52 -5.99 0.98 -11.64
N ASN A 53 -7.18 0.49 -11.28
CA ASN A 53 -8.17 1.25 -10.54
C ASN A 53 -7.89 1.28 -9.04
N PHE A 54 -6.81 0.65 -8.60
CA PHE A 54 -6.44 0.50 -7.19
C PHE A 54 -5.03 1.00 -6.95
N ILE A 55 -4.80 1.53 -5.74
CA ILE A 55 -3.46 1.86 -5.24
C ILE A 55 -3.15 0.88 -4.11
N LYS A 56 -1.97 0.24 -4.17
CA LYS A 56 -1.52 -0.65 -3.11
C LYS A 56 -0.93 0.14 -1.95
N PHE A 57 -1.30 -0.24 -0.73
CA PHE A 57 -0.64 0.20 0.48
C PHE A 57 0.48 -0.76 0.88
N TYR A 58 1.55 -0.21 1.40
CA TYR A 58 2.71 -0.95 1.90
C TYR A 58 2.84 -0.73 3.40
N ASN A 59 3.13 -1.79 4.16
CA ASN A 59 3.55 -1.65 5.55
C ASN A 59 5.07 -1.52 5.63
N ILE A 60 5.59 -1.20 6.82
CA ILE A 60 7.04 -1.00 7.00
C ILE A 60 7.85 -2.25 6.63
N LYS A 61 7.34 -3.43 6.93
CA LYS A 61 8.03 -4.68 6.62
C LYS A 61 8.20 -4.87 5.12
N GLU A 62 7.14 -4.63 4.35
CA GLU A 62 7.19 -4.72 2.88
C GLU A 62 8.16 -3.71 2.30
N VAL A 63 8.13 -2.47 2.80
CA VAL A 63 9.04 -1.42 2.33
C VAL A 63 10.50 -1.82 2.57
N MET A 64 10.81 -2.30 3.76
CA MET A 64 12.19 -2.60 4.14
C MET A 64 12.73 -3.88 3.52
N GLU A 65 11.89 -4.90 3.34
CA GLU A 65 12.33 -6.20 2.85
C GLU A 65 12.26 -6.37 1.33
N LYS A 66 11.31 -5.72 0.68
CA LYS A 66 10.97 -6.04 -0.73
C LYS A 66 11.22 -4.93 -1.71
N GLU A 67 11.42 -3.69 -1.24
CA GLU A 67 11.55 -2.55 -2.14
C GLU A 67 12.99 -2.11 -2.31
N ASP A 68 13.29 -1.57 -3.48
CA ASP A 68 14.64 -1.15 -3.84
C ASP A 68 15.03 0.16 -3.17
N ASP A 69 16.32 0.35 -2.95
CA ASP A 69 16.87 1.63 -2.49
C ASP A 69 16.55 2.74 -3.49
N GLY A 70 16.28 3.93 -2.97
CA GLY A 70 15.89 5.08 -3.77
C GLY A 70 14.38 5.18 -4.00
N SER A 71 13.61 4.14 -3.67
CA SER A 71 12.15 4.20 -3.74
C SER A 71 11.61 5.20 -2.72
N ILE A 72 10.60 5.96 -3.14
CA ILE A 72 9.96 6.99 -2.31
C ILE A 72 8.58 6.50 -1.90
N PHE A 73 8.28 6.65 -0.61
CA PHE A 73 7.00 6.26 -0.01
C PHE A 73 6.37 7.45 0.70
N ILE A 74 5.05 7.56 0.60
CA ILE A 74 4.28 8.63 1.23
C ILE A 74 3.40 8.01 2.30
N ASP A 75 3.49 8.52 3.53
CA ASP A 75 2.65 8.06 4.63
C ASP A 75 1.28 8.75 4.63
N GLU A 76 0.43 8.38 5.59
CA GLU A 76 -0.93 8.92 5.72
C GLU A 76 -0.98 10.41 6.03
N ARG A 77 0.12 10.97 6.55
CA ARG A 77 0.24 12.40 6.88
C ARG A 77 0.88 13.21 5.76
N GLY A 78 1.21 12.57 4.64
CA GLY A 78 1.83 13.22 3.50
C GLY A 78 3.35 13.36 3.57
N ASN A 79 4.00 12.75 4.56
CA ASN A 79 5.46 12.76 4.64
C ASN A 79 6.04 11.84 3.57
N GLU A 80 7.04 12.32 2.85
CA GLU A 80 7.76 11.52 1.86
C GLU A 80 9.04 10.97 2.47
N PHE A 81 9.23 9.65 2.36
CA PHE A 81 10.42 8.94 2.82
C PHE A 81 11.13 8.27 1.65
N ILE A 82 12.45 8.26 1.70
CA ILE A 82 13.29 7.52 0.77
C ILE A 82 13.85 6.30 1.48
N LYS A 83 13.76 5.14 0.85
CA LYS A 83 14.46 3.95 1.34
C LYS A 83 15.94 4.06 0.98
N ASN A 84 16.80 3.98 1.98
CA ASN A 84 18.25 4.08 1.82
C ASN A 84 18.93 3.02 2.66
N GLY A 85 19.29 1.91 2.02
CA GLY A 85 19.84 0.75 2.71
C GLY A 85 18.83 0.15 3.69
N GLY A 86 19.21 -0.03 4.93
CA GLY A 86 18.33 -0.53 5.99
C GLY A 86 17.49 0.54 6.68
N GLU A 87 17.38 1.74 6.09
CA GLU A 87 16.74 2.88 6.74
C GLU A 87 15.69 3.54 5.84
N LEU A 88 14.68 4.17 6.48
CA LEU A 88 13.76 5.10 5.85
C LEU A 88 14.04 6.50 6.38
N VAL A 89 14.32 7.44 5.47
CA VAL A 89 14.65 8.81 5.82
C VAL A 89 13.70 9.79 5.13
N LEU A 90 13.40 10.90 5.78
CA LEU A 90 12.61 11.97 5.16
C LEU A 90 13.34 12.52 3.93
N ASN A 91 12.59 12.68 2.86
CA ASN A 91 13.14 13.18 1.60
C ASN A 91 13.69 14.61 1.71
N LYS A 92 13.09 15.42 2.60
CA LYS A 92 13.47 16.84 2.69
C LYS A 92 14.75 17.12 3.48
N ASP A 93 15.04 16.35 4.54
CA ASP A 93 16.15 16.62 5.45
C ASP A 93 16.91 15.38 5.93
N TYR A 94 16.55 14.21 5.40
CA TYR A 94 17.17 12.91 5.74
C TYR A 94 17.07 12.51 7.21
N SER A 95 16.10 13.08 7.97
CA SER A 95 15.80 12.61 9.31
C SER A 95 15.30 11.17 9.28
N LEU A 96 15.73 10.33 10.22
CA LEU A 96 15.29 8.94 10.31
C LEU A 96 13.80 8.88 10.67
N ILE A 97 13.09 7.89 10.13
CA ILE A 97 11.69 7.68 10.49
C ILE A 97 11.51 7.47 12.00
N SER A 98 12.50 6.84 12.66
CA SER A 98 12.50 6.64 14.11
C SER A 98 12.64 7.93 14.92
N ASP A 99 13.08 9.02 14.32
CA ASP A 99 13.16 10.34 14.97
C ASP A 99 11.81 11.07 14.93
N ILE A 100 10.88 10.61 14.09
CA ILE A 100 9.58 11.26 13.85
C ILE A 100 8.45 10.48 14.52
N TYR A 101 8.53 9.15 14.48
CA TYR A 101 7.50 8.25 14.97
C TYR A 101 8.06 7.28 15.99
N THR A 102 7.22 6.86 16.94
CA THR A 102 7.54 5.75 17.84
C THR A 102 7.54 4.43 17.05
N LEU A 103 8.16 3.41 17.60
CA LEU A 103 8.15 2.07 16.98
C LEU A 103 6.73 1.56 16.76
N ALA A 104 5.85 1.76 17.74
CA ALA A 104 4.45 1.35 17.62
C ALA A 104 3.74 2.04 16.46
N ASP A 105 3.99 3.36 16.29
CA ASP A 105 3.43 4.11 15.15
C ASP A 105 3.96 3.60 13.83
N ILE A 106 5.27 3.32 13.74
CA ILE A 106 5.90 2.83 12.51
C ILE A 106 5.31 1.49 12.08
N LEU A 107 5.07 0.59 13.04
CA LEU A 107 4.49 -0.73 12.73
C LEU A 107 3.06 -0.65 12.20
N ASN A 108 2.36 0.44 12.47
CA ASN A 108 0.98 0.65 12.03
C ASN A 108 0.86 1.60 10.82
N LEU A 109 1.96 2.20 10.36
CA LEU A 109 1.92 3.08 9.20
C LEU A 109 1.63 2.31 7.91
N LEU A 110 0.83 2.95 7.07
CA LEU A 110 0.60 2.51 5.71
C LEU A 110 1.22 3.54 4.76
N PHE A 111 1.91 3.05 3.76
CA PHE A 111 2.61 3.87 2.77
C PHE A 111 2.06 3.62 1.38
N VAL A 112 2.10 4.66 0.55
CA VAL A 112 1.87 4.55 -0.89
C VAL A 112 3.21 4.81 -1.58
N LYS A 113 3.58 3.94 -2.51
CA LYS A 113 4.82 4.13 -3.29
C LYS A 113 4.61 5.24 -4.31
N LYS A 114 5.51 6.23 -4.32
CA LYS A 114 5.47 7.31 -5.29
C LYS A 114 5.96 6.79 -6.64
N VAL A 115 5.15 7.01 -7.67
CA VAL A 115 5.51 6.69 -9.06
C VAL A 115 6.27 7.89 -9.62
N MET A 116 7.48 7.62 -10.08
CA MET A 116 8.32 8.64 -10.69
C MET A 116 8.27 8.53 -12.21
#